data_14d89ffde438961ef3e31329e85242f3
#
_entry.id   14d89ffde438961ef3e31329e85242f3
#
_cell.length_a   1.000
_cell.length_b   1.000
_cell.length_c   1.000
_cell.angle_alpha   90.00
_cell.angle_beta   90.00
_cell.angle_gamma   90.00
#
_symmetry.space_group_name_H-M   'P 1'
#
loop_
_entity.id
_entity.type
_entity.pdbx_description
1 polymer ?
#
loop_
_entity_poly.entity_id
_entity_poly.type
_entity_poly.pdbx_seq_one_letter_code
_entity_poly.pdbx_strand_id
1 'polypeptide(L)'
;MDDADVRQEARGFIAKVDISNIREDLSPYVAAANATVKQEELGEGESGYTITRPNGKHIITVNSLETEERQRFTICHEIAHIVLDLESSHEEVPSWSYAKRHQNEIACDTFAAELLMPYKQWLSRVPKEEPSLELIQEMAQLFGTSFPAAASRFASLSDMPCAFVTMERGAVRYAARSTALRNVGAWISPRSTIPVGSVAHLIRSSGNNRTDTAEVPQDLWFDNWDRGLVLWELSRHYARTDTTISVLWFDSDELPEVEVNRFGKRIEDDCGLAELTGELPWPGRSKRR
;
A
#
# COMPACT_ATOMS: atom_id res chain seq x y z
N MET A 1 -14.01 9.72 4.39
CA MET A 1 -12.99 9.63 5.46
C MET A 1 -11.66 9.65 4.75
N ASP A 2 -10.70 10.47 5.16
CA ASP A 2 -9.37 10.44 4.56
C ASP A 2 -8.49 9.33 5.18
N ASP A 3 -7.35 9.04 4.55
CA ASP A 3 -6.44 7.98 5.01
C ASP A 3 -5.89 8.21 6.44
N ALA A 4 -5.73 9.46 6.85
CA ALA A 4 -5.22 9.79 8.18
C ALA A 4 -6.26 9.51 9.26
N ASP A 5 -7.52 9.87 8.99
CA ASP A 5 -8.66 9.58 9.86
C ASP A 5 -8.82 8.07 10.05
N VAL A 6 -8.80 7.29 8.96
CA VAL A 6 -8.92 5.83 8.99
C VAL A 6 -7.82 5.20 9.85
N ARG A 7 -6.57 5.65 9.67
CA ARG A 7 -5.44 5.16 10.48
C ARG A 7 -5.59 5.54 11.95
N GLN A 8 -6.14 6.70 12.25
CA GLN A 8 -6.40 7.11 13.62
C GLN A 8 -7.49 6.25 14.28
N GLU A 9 -8.58 5.96 13.57
CA GLU A 9 -9.64 5.06 14.05
C GLU A 9 -9.10 3.65 14.28
N ALA A 10 -8.29 3.10 13.36
CA ALA A 10 -7.65 1.80 13.53
C ALA A 10 -6.76 1.77 14.78
N ARG A 11 -5.94 2.80 14.99
CA ARG A 11 -5.08 2.92 16.20
C ARG A 11 -5.90 3.06 17.47
N GLY A 12 -7.02 3.78 17.41
CA GLY A 12 -7.99 3.88 18.51
C GLY A 12 -8.63 2.53 18.85
N PHE A 13 -8.95 1.73 17.84
CA PHE A 13 -9.46 0.36 18.02
C PHE A 13 -8.38 -0.55 18.62
N ILE A 14 -7.17 -0.57 18.06
CA ILE A 14 -6.04 -1.35 18.56
C ILE A 14 -5.74 -1.04 20.02
N ALA A 15 -5.80 0.23 20.43
CA ALA A 15 -5.51 0.66 21.81
C ALA A 15 -6.51 0.11 22.83
N LYS A 16 -7.67 -0.35 22.43
CA LYS A 16 -8.70 -0.97 23.29
C LYS A 16 -8.53 -2.47 23.41
N VAL A 17 -7.63 -3.07 22.63
CA VAL A 17 -7.47 -4.52 22.52
C VAL A 17 -6.06 -4.90 22.93
N ASP A 18 -5.96 -5.84 23.88
CA ASP A 18 -4.68 -6.40 24.29
C ASP A 18 -4.30 -7.56 23.36
N ILE A 19 -3.41 -7.30 22.41
CA ILE A 19 -2.83 -8.32 21.53
C ILE A 19 -1.34 -8.42 21.79
N SER A 20 -0.92 -9.55 22.34
CA SER A 20 0.49 -9.86 22.58
C SER A 20 1.22 -10.36 21.32
N ASN A 21 0.54 -11.12 20.45
CA ASN A 21 1.11 -11.67 19.23
C ASN A 21 0.11 -11.66 18.08
N ILE A 22 0.22 -10.66 17.21
CA ILE A 22 -0.68 -10.47 16.06
C ILE A 22 -0.57 -11.63 15.07
N ARG A 23 0.62 -12.21 14.91
CA ARG A 23 0.80 -13.30 13.95
C ARG A 23 -0.01 -14.54 14.33
N GLU A 24 -0.05 -14.86 15.60
CA GLU A 24 -0.66 -16.12 16.06
C GLU A 24 -2.16 -16.01 16.21
N ASP A 25 -2.67 -14.87 16.67
CA ASP A 25 -4.07 -14.75 17.05
C ASP A 25 -4.70 -13.38 16.74
N LEU A 26 -5.72 -13.38 15.89
CA LEU A 26 -6.58 -12.23 15.62
C LEU A 26 -7.87 -12.25 16.44
N SER A 27 -8.09 -13.27 17.27
CA SER A 27 -9.34 -13.45 18.03
C SER A 27 -9.67 -12.27 18.95
N PRO A 28 -8.70 -11.56 19.56
CA PRO A 28 -9.02 -10.36 20.33
C PRO A 28 -9.64 -9.23 19.50
N TYR A 29 -9.18 -9.03 18.24
CA TYR A 29 -9.80 -8.07 17.33
C TYR A 29 -11.20 -8.50 16.93
N VAL A 30 -11.37 -9.79 16.61
CA VAL A 30 -12.68 -10.37 16.26
C VAL A 30 -13.66 -10.20 17.41
N ALA A 31 -13.25 -10.49 18.64
CA ALA A 31 -14.08 -10.31 19.83
C ALA A 31 -14.44 -8.84 20.08
N ALA A 32 -13.48 -7.92 19.94
CA ALA A 32 -13.71 -6.49 20.09
C ALA A 32 -14.67 -5.91 19.05
N ALA A 33 -14.73 -6.50 17.86
CA ALA A 33 -15.70 -6.18 16.81
C ALA A 33 -17.07 -6.88 17.01
N ASN A 34 -17.30 -7.56 18.12
CA ASN A 34 -18.51 -8.37 18.37
C ASN A 34 -18.78 -9.39 17.26
N ALA A 35 -17.72 -10.00 16.72
CA ALA A 35 -17.77 -10.89 15.58
C ALA A 35 -17.36 -12.33 15.95
N THR A 36 -17.65 -13.26 15.03
CA THR A 36 -17.11 -14.62 15.00
C THR A 36 -16.64 -14.93 13.60
N VAL A 37 -15.55 -15.69 13.46
CA VAL A 37 -15.01 -16.07 12.14
C VAL A 37 -15.44 -17.49 11.80
N LYS A 38 -15.79 -17.70 10.53
CA LYS A 38 -16.01 -19.00 9.89
C LYS A 38 -15.12 -19.12 8.66
N GLN A 39 -14.65 -20.33 8.38
CA GLN A 39 -13.98 -20.66 7.15
C GLN A 39 -14.90 -21.53 6.30
N GLU A 40 -15.11 -21.13 5.06
CA GLU A 40 -15.96 -21.83 4.08
C GLU A 40 -15.27 -21.80 2.71
N GLU A 41 -15.54 -22.77 1.86
CA GLU A 41 -15.13 -22.69 0.45
C GLU A 41 -16.08 -21.75 -0.27
N LEU A 42 -15.54 -20.62 -0.73
CA LEU A 42 -16.30 -19.60 -1.47
C LEU A 42 -16.02 -19.68 -2.97
N GLY A 43 -16.85 -19.01 -3.76
CA GLY A 43 -16.70 -18.94 -5.20
C GLY A 43 -15.40 -18.27 -5.65
N GLU A 44 -15.06 -18.44 -6.94
CA GLU A 44 -13.89 -17.82 -7.54
C GLU A 44 -14.01 -16.29 -7.47
N GLY A 45 -12.96 -15.64 -6.94
CA GLY A 45 -12.91 -14.20 -6.77
C GLY A 45 -13.52 -13.67 -5.45
N GLU A 46 -14.15 -14.52 -4.65
CA GLU A 46 -14.72 -14.13 -3.36
C GLU A 46 -13.77 -14.51 -2.21
N SER A 47 -13.25 -13.49 -1.50
CA SER A 47 -12.32 -13.68 -0.37
C SER A 47 -13.05 -13.84 0.97
N GLY A 48 -14.19 -13.19 1.14
CA GLY A 48 -15.00 -13.24 2.34
C GLY A 48 -16.11 -12.20 2.37
N TYR A 49 -16.93 -12.27 3.39
CA TYR A 49 -18.04 -11.34 3.63
C TYR A 49 -18.47 -11.35 5.09
N THR A 50 -19.22 -10.32 5.51
CA THR A 50 -19.79 -10.20 6.85
C THR A 50 -21.31 -10.22 6.82
N ILE A 51 -21.92 -10.99 7.73
CA ILE A 51 -23.37 -10.99 7.99
C ILE A 51 -23.63 -10.46 9.39
N THR A 52 -24.48 -9.45 9.50
CA THR A 52 -24.95 -8.94 10.79
C THR A 52 -26.25 -9.62 11.18
N ARG A 53 -26.30 -10.25 12.35
CA ARG A 53 -27.49 -10.90 12.91
C ARG A 53 -28.40 -9.85 13.57
N PRO A 54 -29.71 -10.17 13.74
CA PRO A 54 -30.64 -9.26 14.40
C PRO A 54 -30.28 -8.89 15.85
N ASN A 55 -29.46 -9.71 16.52
CA ASN A 55 -28.92 -9.43 17.85
C ASN A 55 -27.66 -8.57 17.89
N GLY A 56 -27.27 -8.00 16.75
CA GLY A 56 -26.08 -7.15 16.62
C GLY A 56 -24.74 -7.91 16.59
N LYS A 57 -24.74 -9.25 16.56
CA LYS A 57 -23.52 -10.04 16.38
C LYS A 57 -23.18 -10.19 14.92
N HIS A 58 -21.88 -10.12 14.60
CA HIS A 58 -21.37 -10.27 13.24
C HIS A 58 -20.78 -11.66 13.01
N ILE A 59 -20.93 -12.19 11.80
CA ILE A 59 -20.26 -13.41 11.35
C ILE A 59 -19.44 -13.02 10.13
N ILE A 60 -18.12 -13.12 10.27
CA ILE A 60 -17.15 -12.95 9.18
C ILE A 60 -16.91 -14.34 8.58
N THR A 61 -17.22 -14.51 7.31
CA THR A 61 -16.90 -15.71 6.54
C THR A 61 -15.70 -15.43 5.65
N VAL A 62 -14.68 -16.29 5.69
CA VAL A 62 -13.49 -16.18 4.86
C VAL A 62 -13.29 -17.43 4.00
N ASN A 63 -12.75 -17.24 2.79
CA ASN A 63 -12.51 -18.31 1.86
C ASN A 63 -11.36 -19.21 2.33
N SER A 64 -11.67 -20.47 2.66
CA SER A 64 -10.70 -21.46 3.13
C SER A 64 -9.71 -21.90 2.08
N LEU A 65 -9.95 -21.63 0.78
CA LEU A 65 -9.07 -21.96 -0.33
C LEU A 65 -7.95 -20.91 -0.53
N GLU A 66 -8.06 -19.75 0.10
CA GLU A 66 -7.03 -18.73 0.03
C GLU A 66 -5.87 -18.98 1.00
N THR A 67 -4.73 -18.32 0.76
CA THR A 67 -3.56 -18.43 1.65
C THR A 67 -3.87 -17.85 3.03
N GLU A 68 -3.14 -18.27 4.05
CA GLU A 68 -3.31 -17.79 5.43
C GLU A 68 -3.23 -16.26 5.50
N GLU A 69 -2.24 -15.65 4.83
CA GLU A 69 -2.05 -14.20 4.83
C GLU A 69 -3.26 -13.48 4.19
N ARG A 70 -3.85 -14.08 3.15
CA ARG A 70 -5.04 -13.52 2.52
C ARG A 70 -6.26 -13.63 3.42
N GLN A 71 -6.48 -14.78 4.05
CA GLN A 71 -7.56 -14.97 5.02
C GLN A 71 -7.44 -13.98 6.19
N ARG A 72 -6.24 -13.80 6.74
CA ARG A 72 -5.97 -12.84 7.81
C ARG A 72 -6.28 -11.40 7.39
N PHE A 73 -5.86 -11.03 6.17
CA PHE A 73 -6.21 -9.71 5.61
C PHE A 73 -7.72 -9.55 5.48
N THR A 74 -8.42 -10.53 4.94
CA THR A 74 -9.87 -10.54 4.80
C THR A 74 -10.58 -10.38 6.15
N ILE A 75 -10.15 -11.11 7.19
CA ILE A 75 -10.70 -10.93 8.55
C ILE A 75 -10.58 -9.48 9.02
N CYS A 76 -9.40 -8.87 8.89
CA CYS A 76 -9.17 -7.49 9.30
C CYS A 76 -9.94 -6.48 8.44
N HIS A 77 -10.13 -6.76 7.15
CA HIS A 77 -10.92 -5.96 6.23
C HIS A 77 -12.41 -5.97 6.61
N GLU A 78 -12.96 -7.15 6.92
CA GLU A 78 -14.34 -7.27 7.39
C GLU A 78 -14.55 -6.62 8.77
N ILE A 79 -13.55 -6.69 9.66
CA ILE A 79 -13.57 -5.92 10.92
C ILE A 79 -13.63 -4.42 10.64
N ALA A 80 -12.95 -3.94 9.61
CA ALA A 80 -13.01 -2.52 9.24
C ALA A 80 -14.41 -2.10 8.80
N HIS A 81 -15.11 -2.90 7.99
CA HIS A 81 -16.50 -2.64 7.63
C HIS A 81 -17.40 -2.51 8.85
N ILE A 82 -17.22 -3.40 9.85
CA ILE A 82 -17.97 -3.36 11.11
C ILE A 82 -17.64 -2.11 11.93
N VAL A 83 -16.38 -1.82 12.13
CA VAL A 83 -15.92 -0.75 13.04
C VAL A 83 -16.16 0.64 12.46
N LEU A 84 -15.99 0.80 11.16
CA LEU A 84 -16.19 2.06 10.45
C LEU A 84 -17.64 2.27 10.00
N ASP A 85 -18.51 1.28 10.22
CA ASP A 85 -19.92 1.27 9.76
C ASP A 85 -20.03 1.59 8.25
N LEU A 86 -19.21 0.94 7.45
CA LEU A 86 -19.15 1.11 6.00
C LEU A 86 -19.80 -0.08 5.29
N GLU A 87 -20.67 0.22 4.34
CA GLU A 87 -21.27 -0.82 3.49
C GLU A 87 -20.17 -1.45 2.61
N SER A 88 -20.19 -2.79 2.54
CA SER A 88 -19.36 -3.55 1.61
C SER A 88 -19.92 -3.41 0.20
N SER A 89 -19.12 -2.96 -0.73
CA SER A 89 -19.46 -2.92 -2.14
C SER A 89 -18.80 -4.12 -2.83
N HIS A 90 -19.54 -5.22 -2.96
CA HIS A 90 -19.12 -6.41 -3.72
C HIS A 90 -19.15 -6.18 -5.25
N GLU A 91 -18.76 -5.00 -5.71
CA GLU A 91 -18.53 -4.83 -7.14
C GLU A 91 -17.33 -5.67 -7.55
N GLU A 92 -17.49 -6.49 -8.57
CA GLU A 92 -16.42 -7.25 -9.25
C GLU A 92 -15.42 -6.30 -9.93
N VAL A 93 -14.75 -5.49 -9.13
CA VAL A 93 -13.68 -4.64 -9.63
C VAL A 93 -12.38 -5.44 -9.53
N PRO A 94 -11.73 -5.74 -10.65
CA PRO A 94 -10.46 -6.47 -10.59
C PRO A 94 -9.52 -5.84 -9.58
N SER A 95 -8.88 -6.66 -8.73
CA SER A 95 -8.01 -6.23 -7.61
C SER A 95 -6.89 -5.24 -7.99
N TRP A 96 -6.59 -5.12 -9.29
CA TRP A 96 -5.61 -4.20 -9.86
C TRP A 96 -6.16 -2.81 -10.20
N SER A 97 -7.44 -2.55 -10.01
CA SER A 97 -8.10 -1.31 -10.42
C SER A 97 -8.28 -0.34 -9.24
N TYR A 98 -7.21 0.00 -8.52
CA TYR A 98 -7.28 1.00 -7.43
C TYR A 98 -8.03 2.27 -7.81
N ALA A 99 -7.90 2.74 -9.06
CA ALA A 99 -8.58 3.93 -9.56
C ALA A 99 -10.12 3.79 -9.70
N LYS A 100 -10.67 2.57 -9.54
CA LYS A 100 -12.11 2.29 -9.65
C LYS A 100 -12.70 1.67 -8.38
N ARG A 101 -11.88 1.36 -7.36
CA ARG A 101 -12.39 0.83 -6.10
C ARG A 101 -13.17 1.90 -5.35
N HIS A 102 -14.26 1.49 -4.74
CA HIS A 102 -15.06 2.37 -3.90
C HIS A 102 -14.21 2.89 -2.72
N GLN A 103 -14.40 4.15 -2.33
CA GLN A 103 -13.61 4.75 -1.23
C GLN A 103 -13.74 3.97 0.09
N ASN A 104 -14.88 3.34 0.33
CA ASN A 104 -15.07 2.49 1.51
C ASN A 104 -14.11 1.31 1.53
N GLU A 105 -13.92 0.64 0.39
CA GLU A 105 -13.01 -0.51 0.27
C GLU A 105 -11.56 -0.09 0.51
N ILE A 106 -11.16 1.08 0.00
CA ILE A 106 -9.82 1.64 0.24
C ILE A 106 -9.62 1.97 1.73
N ALA A 107 -10.63 2.52 2.37
CA ALA A 107 -10.62 2.79 3.81
C ALA A 107 -10.49 1.49 4.61
N CYS A 108 -11.26 0.45 4.26
CA CYS A 108 -11.17 -0.85 4.91
C CYS A 108 -9.81 -1.53 4.70
N ASP A 109 -9.22 -1.44 3.50
CA ASP A 109 -7.87 -1.92 3.24
C ASP A 109 -6.82 -1.19 4.11
N THR A 110 -6.95 0.14 4.25
CA THR A 110 -6.05 0.95 5.09
C THR A 110 -6.17 0.58 6.56
N PHE A 111 -7.40 0.38 7.06
CA PHE A 111 -7.67 -0.05 8.42
C PHE A 111 -7.11 -1.47 8.67
N ALA A 112 -7.36 -2.41 7.77
CA ALA A 112 -6.87 -3.79 7.85
C ALA A 112 -5.33 -3.85 7.90
N ALA A 113 -4.66 -3.06 7.07
CA ALA A 113 -3.20 -2.96 7.07
C ALA A 113 -2.67 -2.43 8.42
N GLU A 114 -3.37 -1.47 9.06
CA GLU A 114 -2.99 -0.96 10.38
C GLU A 114 -3.23 -1.99 11.48
N LEU A 115 -4.28 -2.83 11.39
CA LEU A 115 -4.52 -3.93 12.33
C LEU A 115 -3.45 -5.02 12.26
N LEU A 116 -3.08 -5.44 11.04
CA LEU A 116 -2.10 -6.50 10.83
C LEU A 116 -0.68 -6.06 11.14
N MET A 117 -0.34 -4.82 10.86
CA MET A 117 0.99 -4.23 11.04
C MET A 117 0.90 -2.93 11.85
N PRO A 118 0.55 -2.97 13.15
CA PRO A 118 0.32 -1.78 13.95
C PRO A 118 1.54 -0.88 14.00
N TYR A 119 1.33 0.41 13.81
CA TYR A 119 2.39 1.42 13.68
C TYR A 119 3.48 1.32 14.75
N LYS A 120 3.09 1.29 16.04
CA LYS A 120 4.05 1.22 17.14
C LYS A 120 4.85 -0.08 17.16
N GLN A 121 4.18 -1.21 16.89
CA GLN A 121 4.83 -2.51 16.86
C GLN A 121 5.74 -2.65 15.65
N TRP A 122 5.33 -2.12 14.50
CA TRP A 122 6.14 -2.07 13.30
C TRP A 122 7.43 -1.29 13.54
N LEU A 123 7.34 -0.04 13.98
CA LEU A 123 8.51 0.81 14.20
C LEU A 123 9.48 0.26 15.26
N SER A 124 8.98 -0.50 16.24
CA SER A 124 9.85 -1.11 17.25
C SER A 124 10.64 -2.32 16.75
N ARG A 125 10.28 -2.86 15.59
CA ARG A 125 10.87 -4.08 15.02
C ARG A 125 11.59 -3.87 13.69
N VAL A 126 11.23 -2.84 12.93
CA VAL A 126 11.93 -2.54 11.68
C VAL A 126 13.32 -1.97 11.98
N PRO A 127 14.40 -2.59 11.49
CA PRO A 127 15.73 -2.03 11.63
C PRO A 127 15.87 -0.72 10.84
N LYS A 128 16.79 0.13 11.29
CA LYS A 128 17.18 1.35 10.57
C LYS A 128 18.35 1.04 9.63
N GLU A 129 18.14 0.09 8.78
CA GLU A 129 19.13 -0.39 7.81
C GLU A 129 18.61 -0.16 6.39
N GLU A 130 19.50 -0.28 5.43
CA GLU A 130 19.11 -0.25 4.02
C GLU A 130 18.07 -1.32 3.69
N PRO A 131 17.11 -1.02 2.80
CA PRO A 131 16.09 -1.97 2.42
C PRO A 131 16.72 -3.22 1.77
N SER A 132 16.27 -4.41 2.18
CA SER A 132 16.59 -5.65 1.52
C SER A 132 15.35 -6.52 1.37
N LEU A 133 15.37 -7.46 0.42
CA LEU A 133 14.25 -8.40 0.26
C LEU A 133 14.14 -9.33 1.47
N GLU A 134 15.28 -9.69 2.06
CA GLU A 134 15.37 -10.53 3.24
C GLU A 134 14.72 -9.86 4.45
N LEU A 135 15.08 -8.60 4.72
CA LEU A 135 14.46 -7.80 5.78
C LEU A 135 12.94 -7.69 5.62
N ILE A 136 12.49 -7.37 4.40
CA ILE A 136 11.05 -7.26 4.12
C ILE A 136 10.35 -8.62 4.30
N GLN A 137 11.01 -9.72 3.90
CA GLN A 137 10.49 -11.06 4.08
C GLN A 137 10.39 -11.46 5.56
N GLU A 138 11.37 -11.11 6.36
CA GLU A 138 11.36 -11.32 7.81
C GLU A 138 10.21 -10.54 8.47
N MET A 139 10.02 -9.28 8.08
CA MET A 139 8.91 -8.46 8.57
C MET A 139 7.55 -9.05 8.14
N ALA A 140 7.42 -9.53 6.91
CA ALA A 140 6.22 -10.21 6.44
C ALA A 140 5.89 -11.44 7.29
N GLN A 141 6.89 -12.28 7.57
CA GLN A 141 6.73 -13.45 8.43
C GLN A 141 6.38 -13.09 9.87
N LEU A 142 7.04 -12.06 10.42
CA LEU A 142 6.81 -11.61 11.80
C LEU A 142 5.37 -11.14 12.03
N PHE A 143 4.77 -10.48 11.05
CA PHE A 143 3.40 -9.98 11.14
C PHE A 143 2.36 -10.90 10.50
N GLY A 144 2.76 -12.03 9.89
CA GLY A 144 1.86 -12.95 9.19
C GLY A 144 1.11 -12.27 8.04
N THR A 145 1.85 -11.50 7.23
CA THR A 145 1.32 -10.77 6.07
C THR A 145 2.04 -11.19 4.79
N SER A 146 1.47 -10.83 3.64
CA SER A 146 2.15 -11.06 2.37
C SER A 146 3.39 -10.16 2.22
N PHE A 147 4.39 -10.63 1.45
CA PHE A 147 5.57 -9.83 1.11
C PHE A 147 5.21 -8.45 0.53
N PRO A 148 4.30 -8.32 -0.45
CA PRO A 148 3.91 -7.00 -0.97
C PRO A 148 3.28 -6.07 0.08
N ALA A 149 2.52 -6.61 1.04
CA ALA A 149 1.94 -5.82 2.11
C ALA A 149 3.01 -5.29 3.06
N ALA A 150 3.97 -6.14 3.47
CA ALA A 150 5.09 -5.73 4.30
C ALA A 150 6.01 -4.73 3.59
N ALA A 151 6.29 -4.93 2.30
CA ALA A 151 7.10 -4.02 1.49
C ALA A 151 6.44 -2.64 1.33
N SER A 152 5.13 -2.61 1.10
CA SER A 152 4.34 -1.38 1.06
C SER A 152 4.38 -0.64 2.41
N ARG A 153 4.24 -1.38 3.51
CA ARG A 153 4.33 -0.84 4.86
C ARG A 153 5.72 -0.29 5.15
N PHE A 154 6.76 -1.05 4.78
CA PHE A 154 8.16 -0.63 4.91
C PHE A 154 8.39 0.70 4.18
N ALA A 155 8.09 0.76 2.88
CA ALA A 155 8.26 1.97 2.09
C ALA A 155 7.48 3.15 2.68
N SER A 156 6.22 2.95 3.08
CA SER A 156 5.36 4.03 3.59
C SER A 156 5.81 4.61 4.93
N LEU A 157 6.48 3.83 5.78
CA LEU A 157 6.89 4.20 7.13
C LEU A 157 8.40 4.40 7.29
N SER A 158 9.18 4.16 6.23
CA SER A 158 10.62 4.39 6.26
C SER A 158 10.95 5.87 6.40
N ASP A 159 11.96 6.17 7.21
CA ASP A 159 12.59 7.50 7.29
C ASP A 159 13.49 7.75 6.06
N MET A 160 13.93 6.68 5.39
CA MET A 160 14.76 6.77 4.18
C MET A 160 13.93 7.12 2.94
N PRO A 161 14.51 7.84 1.98
CA PRO A 161 13.94 7.98 0.65
C PRO A 161 13.86 6.62 -0.03
N CYS A 162 12.70 5.98 -0.02
CA CYS A 162 12.52 4.67 -0.65
C CYS A 162 11.12 4.48 -1.23
N ALA A 163 11.03 3.59 -2.23
CA ALA A 163 9.79 3.16 -2.82
C ALA A 163 9.77 1.63 -3.02
N PHE A 164 8.59 1.06 -2.93
CA PHE A 164 8.32 -0.32 -3.33
C PHE A 164 7.39 -0.31 -4.54
N VAL A 165 7.76 -1.04 -5.59
CA VAL A 165 7.03 -1.08 -6.86
C VAL A 165 6.70 -2.51 -7.21
N THR A 166 5.46 -2.77 -7.59
CA THR A 166 5.05 -4.05 -8.19
C THR A 166 4.67 -3.84 -9.64
N MET A 167 5.11 -4.75 -10.48
CA MET A 167 4.90 -4.73 -11.92
C MET A 167 4.40 -6.09 -12.39
N GLU A 168 3.41 -6.09 -13.27
CA GLU A 168 2.88 -7.30 -13.89
C GLU A 168 2.83 -7.13 -15.40
N ARG A 169 3.24 -8.15 -16.12
CA ARG A 169 3.26 -8.16 -17.60
C ARG A 169 3.94 -6.93 -18.19
N GLY A 170 4.97 -6.44 -17.51
CA GLY A 170 5.76 -5.30 -17.97
C GLY A 170 5.16 -3.93 -17.66
N ALA A 171 4.11 -3.84 -16.85
CA ALA A 171 3.48 -2.58 -16.45
C ALA A 171 3.44 -2.41 -14.93
N VAL A 172 3.67 -1.19 -14.46
CA VAL A 172 3.54 -0.83 -13.03
C VAL A 172 2.09 -1.03 -12.59
N ARG A 173 1.92 -1.79 -11.51
CA ARG A 173 0.62 -2.04 -10.89
C ARG A 173 0.38 -1.15 -9.69
N TYR A 174 1.39 -1.05 -8.85
CA TYR A 174 1.31 -0.34 -7.60
C TYR A 174 2.68 0.15 -7.19
N ALA A 175 2.73 1.32 -6.55
CA ALA A 175 3.92 1.87 -5.93
C ALA A 175 3.59 2.46 -4.56
N ALA A 176 4.33 2.04 -3.53
CA ALA A 176 4.35 2.69 -2.22
C ALA A 176 5.61 3.55 -2.10
N ARG A 177 5.49 4.72 -1.49
CA ARG A 177 6.60 5.68 -1.37
C ARG A 177 6.73 6.16 0.06
N SER A 178 7.95 6.38 0.51
CA SER A 178 8.23 7.02 1.79
C SER A 178 7.70 8.47 1.83
N THR A 179 7.58 9.01 3.03
CA THR A 179 7.19 10.41 3.21
C THR A 179 8.20 11.35 2.57
N ALA A 180 9.51 11.04 2.65
CA ALA A 180 10.56 11.81 2.00
C ALA A 180 10.32 11.93 0.49
N LEU A 181 10.05 10.82 -0.19
CA LEU A 181 9.75 10.82 -1.63
C LEU A 181 8.46 11.57 -1.99
N ARG A 182 7.42 11.43 -1.18
CA ARG A 182 6.18 12.18 -1.40
C ARG A 182 6.39 13.69 -1.27
N ASN A 183 7.19 14.11 -0.30
CA ASN A 183 7.48 15.52 -0.05
C ASN A 183 8.25 16.19 -1.20
N VAL A 184 9.07 15.45 -1.92
CA VAL A 184 9.77 15.96 -3.12
C VAL A 184 8.99 15.70 -4.42
N GLY A 185 7.77 15.18 -4.34
CA GLY A 185 6.90 14.94 -5.49
C GLY A 185 7.34 13.78 -6.38
N ALA A 186 8.17 12.89 -5.88
CA ALA A 186 8.52 11.67 -6.59
C ALA A 186 7.25 10.88 -6.94
N TRP A 187 7.00 10.64 -8.22
CA TRP A 187 5.81 9.95 -8.69
C TRP A 187 6.19 8.81 -9.63
N ILE A 188 5.60 7.66 -9.42
CA ILE A 188 5.69 6.50 -10.30
C ILE A 188 4.29 6.24 -10.84
N SER A 189 4.11 6.46 -12.13
CA SER A 189 2.79 6.40 -12.76
C SER A 189 2.25 4.97 -12.83
N PRO A 190 1.06 4.70 -12.26
CA PRO A 190 0.40 3.41 -12.44
C PRO A 190 0.17 3.14 -13.93
N ARG A 191 0.36 1.91 -14.37
CA ARG A 191 0.26 1.43 -15.75
C ARG A 191 1.36 1.91 -16.69
N SER A 192 2.33 2.69 -16.24
CA SER A 192 3.53 2.94 -17.05
C SER A 192 4.25 1.62 -17.31
N THR A 193 4.96 1.55 -18.43
CA THR A 193 5.84 0.43 -18.73
C THR A 193 7.05 0.44 -17.82
N ILE A 194 7.62 -0.73 -17.55
CA ILE A 194 8.89 -0.83 -16.82
C ILE A 194 9.94 0.01 -17.55
N PRO A 195 10.65 0.91 -16.88
CA PRO A 195 11.65 1.78 -17.51
C PRO A 195 12.76 0.98 -18.19
N VAL A 196 13.01 1.28 -19.45
CA VAL A 196 14.12 0.66 -20.20
C VAL A 196 15.44 1.10 -19.59
N GLY A 197 16.30 0.15 -19.24
CA GLY A 197 17.58 0.42 -18.56
C GLY A 197 17.52 0.19 -17.04
N SER A 198 16.34 0.03 -16.46
CA SER A 198 16.21 -0.36 -15.06
C SER A 198 16.62 -1.82 -14.83
N VAL A 199 16.95 -2.16 -13.59
CA VAL A 199 17.25 -3.56 -13.19
C VAL A 199 16.03 -4.44 -13.45
N ALA A 200 14.82 -3.95 -13.10
CA ALA A 200 13.56 -4.64 -13.36
C ALA A 200 13.39 -5.01 -14.84
N HIS A 201 13.68 -4.07 -15.75
CA HIS A 201 13.61 -4.32 -17.19
C HIS A 201 14.61 -5.39 -17.62
N LEU A 202 15.86 -5.32 -17.14
CA LEU A 202 16.93 -6.26 -17.52
C LEU A 202 16.62 -7.68 -17.05
N ILE A 203 16.23 -7.85 -15.79
CA ILE A 203 15.96 -9.20 -15.24
C ILE A 203 14.69 -9.80 -15.86
N ARG A 204 13.64 -9.01 -16.09
CA ARG A 204 12.43 -9.48 -16.77
C ARG A 204 12.72 -9.95 -18.19
N SER A 205 13.55 -9.23 -18.92
CA SER A 205 13.92 -9.57 -20.30
C SER A 205 14.66 -10.90 -20.40
N SER A 206 15.27 -11.38 -19.31
CA SER A 206 15.91 -12.71 -19.28
C SER A 206 14.91 -13.87 -19.31
N GLY A 207 13.63 -13.61 -18.98
CA GLY A 207 12.56 -14.63 -18.97
C GLY A 207 12.68 -15.67 -17.84
N ASN A 208 13.60 -15.51 -16.89
CA ASN A 208 13.86 -16.43 -15.80
C ASN A 208 13.62 -15.78 -14.43
N ASN A 209 13.39 -16.60 -13.40
CA ASN A 209 13.44 -16.12 -12.02
C ASN A 209 14.84 -15.57 -11.74
N ARG A 210 14.92 -14.28 -11.44
CA ARG A 210 16.20 -13.62 -11.17
C ARG A 210 16.01 -12.51 -10.15
N THR A 211 17.04 -12.31 -9.34
CA THR A 211 17.19 -11.14 -8.47
C THR A 211 18.50 -10.46 -8.84
N ASP A 212 18.47 -9.13 -8.91
CA ASP A 212 19.66 -8.33 -9.18
C ASP A 212 19.55 -6.96 -8.52
N THR A 213 20.68 -6.32 -8.28
CA THR A 213 20.78 -5.00 -7.66
C THR A 213 21.81 -4.18 -8.39
N ALA A 214 21.49 -2.94 -8.73
CA ALA A 214 22.42 -1.99 -9.30
C ALA A 214 22.00 -0.54 -9.02
N GLU A 215 22.95 0.37 -9.17
CA GLU A 215 22.67 1.79 -9.28
C GLU A 215 22.07 2.10 -10.66
N VAL A 216 21.01 2.88 -10.66
CA VAL A 216 20.35 3.34 -11.90
C VAL A 216 20.06 4.85 -11.80
N PRO A 217 19.99 5.57 -12.92
CA PRO A 217 19.59 6.97 -12.92
C PRO A 217 18.21 7.17 -12.29
N GLN A 218 18.07 8.19 -11.44
CA GLN A 218 16.79 8.50 -10.76
C GLN A 218 15.66 8.82 -11.75
N ASP A 219 15.98 9.48 -12.87
CA ASP A 219 15.03 9.86 -13.91
C ASP A 219 14.43 8.67 -14.68
N LEU A 220 14.94 7.45 -14.49
CA LEU A 220 14.27 6.24 -14.99
C LEU A 220 12.96 5.94 -14.26
N TRP A 221 12.90 6.22 -12.95
CA TRP A 221 11.77 5.88 -12.11
C TRP A 221 10.89 7.07 -11.76
N PHE A 222 11.47 8.27 -11.73
CA PHE A 222 10.76 9.48 -11.33
C PHE A 222 10.79 10.50 -12.47
N ASP A 223 9.60 10.79 -13.01
CA ASP A 223 9.45 11.80 -14.04
C ASP A 223 9.89 13.19 -13.52
N ASN A 224 10.51 13.98 -14.39
CA ASN A 224 10.95 15.35 -14.11
C ASN A 224 12.06 15.49 -13.05
N TRP A 225 12.79 14.44 -12.74
CA TRP A 225 13.95 14.54 -11.87
C TRP A 225 15.23 14.85 -12.65
N ASP A 226 16.19 15.54 -11.98
CA ASP A 226 17.43 15.93 -12.62
C ASP A 226 18.26 14.72 -13.04
N ARG A 227 18.80 14.80 -14.23
CA ARG A 227 19.71 13.79 -14.76
C ARG A 227 21.06 13.91 -14.06
N GLY A 228 21.62 12.79 -13.70
CA GLY A 228 22.96 12.70 -13.13
C GLY A 228 23.00 12.23 -11.67
N LEU A 229 21.85 12.17 -10.99
CA LEU A 229 21.75 11.49 -9.70
C LEU A 229 21.33 10.03 -9.92
N VAL A 230 21.76 9.17 -9.00
CA VAL A 230 21.48 7.73 -9.04
C VAL A 230 20.61 7.31 -7.85
N LEU A 231 20.02 6.15 -7.96
CA LEU A 231 19.36 5.43 -6.87
C LEU A 231 19.75 3.95 -6.94
N TRP A 232 19.65 3.27 -5.82
CA TRP A 232 19.75 1.82 -5.77
C TRP A 232 18.42 1.18 -6.15
N GLU A 233 18.49 0.23 -7.07
CA GLU A 233 17.35 -0.60 -7.46
C GLU A 233 17.67 -2.06 -7.19
N LEU A 234 16.94 -2.67 -6.24
CA LEU A 234 16.91 -4.10 -5.99
C LEU A 234 15.62 -4.67 -6.59
N SER A 235 15.75 -5.55 -7.57
CA SER A 235 14.60 -6.13 -8.27
C SER A 235 14.61 -7.65 -8.25
N ARG A 236 13.41 -8.24 -8.18
CA ARG A 236 13.18 -9.69 -8.30
C ARG A 236 12.07 -9.95 -9.31
N HIS A 237 12.35 -10.84 -10.26
CA HIS A 237 11.38 -11.29 -11.26
C HIS A 237 10.93 -12.72 -11.02
N TYR A 238 9.63 -12.94 -11.17
CA TYR A 238 8.96 -14.23 -11.09
C TYR A 238 8.40 -14.61 -12.48
N ALA A 239 9.13 -15.44 -13.22
CA ALA A 239 8.81 -15.75 -14.62
C ALA A 239 7.44 -16.42 -14.79
N ARG A 240 7.02 -17.28 -13.84
CA ARG A 240 5.74 -18.01 -13.93
C ARG A 240 4.53 -17.07 -13.98
N THR A 241 4.57 -15.96 -13.26
CA THR A 241 3.48 -14.99 -13.15
C THR A 241 3.73 -13.72 -13.95
N ASP A 242 4.91 -13.60 -14.59
CA ASP A 242 5.41 -12.37 -15.21
C ASP A 242 5.27 -11.16 -14.27
N THR A 243 5.63 -11.38 -13.00
CA THR A 243 5.59 -10.36 -11.95
C THR A 243 7.01 -9.94 -11.61
N THR A 244 7.26 -8.65 -11.56
CA THR A 244 8.51 -8.06 -11.08
C THR A 244 8.22 -7.18 -9.88
N ILE A 245 9.07 -7.25 -8.87
CA ILE A 245 9.02 -6.35 -7.72
C ILE A 245 10.34 -5.60 -7.61
N SER A 246 10.28 -4.34 -7.23
CA SER A 246 11.46 -3.50 -7.02
C SER A 246 11.38 -2.75 -5.70
N VAL A 247 12.52 -2.65 -5.02
CA VAL A 247 12.75 -1.72 -3.93
C VAL A 247 13.75 -0.70 -4.44
N LEU A 248 13.39 0.57 -4.35
CA LEU A 248 14.21 1.71 -4.77
C LEU A 248 14.59 2.49 -3.52
N TRP A 249 15.86 2.88 -3.39
CA TRP A 249 16.27 3.74 -2.27
C TRP A 249 17.53 4.55 -2.63
N PHE A 250 17.77 5.60 -1.89
CA PHE A 250 18.95 6.43 -1.98
C PHE A 250 19.16 7.24 -0.69
N ASP A 251 20.29 7.86 -0.54
CA ASP A 251 20.60 8.68 0.62
C ASP A 251 19.80 9.99 0.64
N SER A 252 19.54 10.49 1.84
CA SER A 252 18.69 11.69 2.01
C SER A 252 19.30 12.95 1.40
N ASP A 253 20.61 13.01 1.25
CA ASP A 253 21.34 14.10 0.62
C ASP A 253 21.30 14.07 -0.92
N GLU A 254 20.86 12.95 -1.50
CA GLU A 254 20.59 12.79 -2.93
C GLU A 254 19.15 13.14 -3.34
N LEU A 255 18.32 13.56 -2.37
CA LEU A 255 16.98 14.07 -2.68
C LEU A 255 17.09 15.40 -3.43
N PRO A 256 16.26 15.62 -4.48
CA PRO A 256 16.13 16.90 -5.10
C PRO A 256 15.78 17.99 -4.09
N GLU A 257 16.47 19.14 -4.18
CA GLU A 257 16.08 20.32 -3.41
C GLU A 257 14.69 20.79 -3.87
N VAL A 258 13.77 20.95 -2.92
CA VAL A 258 12.44 21.48 -3.20
C VAL A 258 12.44 22.96 -2.90
N GLU A 259 12.30 23.78 -3.94
CA GLU A 259 12.10 25.20 -3.75
C GLU A 259 10.79 25.47 -3.02
N VAL A 260 10.89 26.11 -1.87
CA VAL A 260 9.75 26.54 -1.08
C VAL A 260 9.62 28.06 -1.10
N ASN A 261 8.40 28.56 -1.18
CA ASN A 261 8.14 29.99 -1.06
C ASN A 261 8.38 30.46 0.39
N ARG A 262 8.34 31.76 0.60
CA ARG A 262 8.52 32.41 1.92
C ARG A 262 7.54 31.91 3.01
N PHE A 263 6.51 31.14 2.65
CA PHE A 263 5.54 30.55 3.57
C PHE A 263 5.76 29.05 3.78
N GLY A 264 6.87 28.51 3.27
CA GLY A 264 7.19 27.07 3.37
C GLY A 264 6.33 26.20 2.44
N LYS A 265 5.57 26.78 1.51
CA LYS A 265 4.87 26.01 0.47
C LYS A 265 5.80 25.80 -0.71
N ARG A 266 5.77 24.59 -1.25
CA ARG A 266 6.50 24.23 -2.46
C ARG A 266 6.16 25.21 -3.58
N ILE A 267 7.16 25.73 -4.27
CA ILE A 267 6.98 26.43 -5.53
C ILE A 267 6.80 25.31 -6.56
N GLU A 268 5.55 25.03 -6.91
CA GLU A 268 5.28 24.20 -8.06
C GLU A 268 5.74 24.97 -9.28
N ASP A 269 6.62 24.41 -10.10
CA ASP A 269 6.81 24.90 -11.46
C ASP A 269 5.41 24.93 -12.09
N ASP A 270 4.97 26.11 -12.48
CA ASP A 270 3.63 26.37 -13.01
C ASP A 270 3.47 25.68 -14.38
N CYS A 271 3.44 24.36 -14.38
CA CYS A 271 3.16 23.51 -15.53
C CYS A 271 1.65 23.45 -15.84
N GLY A 272 0.87 24.39 -15.31
CA GLY A 272 -0.47 24.73 -15.80
C GLY A 272 -1.57 23.68 -15.58
N LEU A 273 -1.31 22.60 -14.87
CA LEU A 273 -2.34 21.61 -14.50
C LEU A 273 -2.34 21.45 -12.98
N ALA A 274 -3.27 22.15 -12.32
CA ALA A 274 -3.61 21.84 -10.95
C ALA A 274 -3.91 20.34 -10.83
N GLU A 275 -3.31 19.66 -9.87
CA GLU A 275 -3.75 18.31 -9.51
C GLU A 275 -5.26 18.35 -9.32
N LEU A 276 -5.97 17.57 -10.13
CA LEU A 276 -7.40 17.39 -9.96
C LEU A 276 -7.62 16.64 -8.66
N THR A 277 -7.86 17.37 -7.58
CA THR A 277 -8.27 16.85 -6.27
C THR A 277 -9.67 16.22 -6.29
N GLY A 278 -10.24 15.99 -7.49
CA GLY A 278 -11.59 15.47 -7.66
C GLY A 278 -12.71 16.51 -7.44
N GLU A 279 -12.39 17.71 -7.01
CA GLU A 279 -13.36 18.80 -6.85
C GLU A 279 -13.23 19.77 -8.02
N LEU A 280 -14.11 19.64 -9.02
CA LEU A 280 -14.35 20.70 -9.98
C LEU A 280 -15.05 21.86 -9.25
N PRO A 281 -14.47 23.07 -9.23
CA PRO A 281 -15.20 24.22 -8.71
C PRO A 281 -16.44 24.43 -9.59
N TRP A 282 -17.62 24.30 -8.98
CA TRP A 282 -18.87 24.65 -9.65
C TRP A 282 -18.81 26.09 -10.13
N PRO A 283 -19.11 26.38 -11.40
CA PRO A 283 -19.24 27.77 -11.86
C PRO A 283 -20.36 28.41 -11.06
N GLY A 284 -19.99 29.38 -10.24
CA GLY A 284 -20.95 30.13 -9.43
C GLY A 284 -22.07 30.65 -10.28
N ARG A 285 -23.32 30.44 -9.85
CA ARG A 285 -24.50 31.05 -10.47
C ARG A 285 -24.28 32.56 -10.59
N SER A 286 -24.13 33.08 -11.80
CA SER A 286 -24.18 34.50 -12.07
C SER A 286 -25.57 34.99 -11.66
N LYS A 287 -25.65 35.86 -10.65
CA LYS A 287 -26.87 36.58 -10.36
C LYS A 287 -27.14 37.47 -11.56
N ARG A 288 -28.18 37.16 -12.35
CA ARG A 288 -28.77 38.11 -13.30
C ARG A 288 -29.34 39.26 -12.49
N ARG A 289 -28.87 40.44 -12.78
CA ARG A 289 -29.58 41.71 -12.48
C ARG A 289 -30.73 41.86 -13.44
#